data_8d4ef039925fcd653d350715182834b4
#
_entry.id   8d4ef039925fcd653d350715182834b4
#
_cell.length_a   1.000
_cell.length_b   1.000
_cell.length_c   1.000
_cell.angle_alpha   90.00
_cell.angle_beta   90.00
_cell.angle_gamma   90.00
#
_symmetry.space_group_name_H-M   'P 1'
#
loop_
_entity.id
_entity.type
_entity.pdbx_description
1 polymer ?
#
loop_
_entity_poly.entity_id
_entity_poly.type
_entity_poly.pdbx_seq_one_letter_code
_entity_poly.pdbx_strand_id
1 'polypeptide(L)'
;MRDARSSNVIIVVGGGPAGRMAALRLAGEGREVTIIEKRALGGQCVHDGCMLVCALNDVARSIESARHLEKMGILKGAVSVDYSALLEKLEATQDKLRYILNMETTASGVTVEYGKEAEVRDGVVYVDGIAREAEAVIIAGGGQMNIPDVEGKDLPGTYNARTLRSMKELPRRLVIVGGGISAAEFAYIYAAFGCEVTLVARSGLLSMLPAPLLEDARRDLSGVTILENCPIEKVLGTDKVEGVIAGGKEIACDTVLFATGVKPESPYVTGVAKGEDGSILVDEHMETSIKGVYAAGDIIGGKCFTPAARLQGFAAADAILGHPRKIDLSQIPFSVVLGLDYTVCPSKENGDVKTLPNIAGPGSYWHVLDGTVGHMQLETSSSGDILGFASSGPSTSLVGTYLGYLVRKGVTVHEFSPMMEVHPNSDGLYSMIRFSGE
;
A
#
# COMPACT_ATOMS: atom_id res chain seq x y z
N MET A 1 0.82 -47.03 -5.75
CA MET A 1 2.13 -46.45 -6.05
C MET A 1 2.15 -45.11 -5.36
N ARG A 2 2.85 -44.98 -4.23
CA ARG A 2 3.17 -43.66 -3.61
C ARG A 2 4.24 -43.04 -4.49
N ASP A 3 3.91 -41.99 -5.21
CA ASP A 3 4.86 -41.23 -6.00
C ASP A 3 5.88 -40.59 -5.05
N ALA A 4 7.14 -40.73 -5.41
CA ALA A 4 8.27 -40.35 -4.63
C ALA A 4 8.47 -38.81 -4.63
N ARG A 5 7.64 -38.09 -3.86
CA ARG A 5 8.03 -36.79 -3.35
C ARG A 5 8.60 -37.02 -1.94
N SER A 6 9.90 -37.23 -1.86
CA SER A 6 10.57 -37.60 -0.60
C SER A 6 10.94 -36.43 0.30
N SER A 7 10.60 -35.19 -0.09
CA SER A 7 10.88 -33.99 0.70
C SER A 7 9.62 -33.53 1.43
N ASN A 8 9.72 -33.31 2.75
CA ASN A 8 8.65 -32.72 3.56
C ASN A 8 8.76 -31.17 3.60
N VAL A 9 9.63 -30.60 2.78
CA VAL A 9 9.92 -29.14 2.76
C VAL A 9 8.89 -28.43 1.92
N ILE A 10 8.37 -27.33 2.43
CA ILE A 10 7.56 -26.37 1.69
C ILE A 10 8.44 -25.23 1.23
N ILE A 11 8.47 -24.94 -0.07
CA ILE A 11 9.27 -23.85 -0.63
C ILE A 11 8.36 -22.63 -0.88
N VAL A 12 8.77 -21.49 -0.35
CA VAL A 12 8.10 -20.19 -0.58
C VAL A 12 9.03 -19.32 -1.43
N VAL A 13 8.59 -18.94 -2.61
CA VAL A 13 9.33 -18.07 -3.53
C VAL A 13 8.93 -16.62 -3.30
N GLY A 14 9.79 -15.85 -2.61
CA GLY A 14 9.57 -14.47 -2.21
C GLY A 14 9.17 -14.29 -0.74
N GLY A 15 9.91 -13.45 -0.04
CA GLY A 15 9.76 -13.13 1.40
C GLY A 15 8.99 -11.83 1.68
N GLY A 16 8.13 -11.40 0.74
CA GLY A 16 7.21 -10.28 0.93
C GLY A 16 6.07 -10.59 1.91
N PRO A 17 5.09 -9.66 2.09
CA PRO A 17 4.00 -9.84 3.05
C PRO A 17 3.23 -11.16 2.90
N ALA A 18 2.96 -11.61 1.67
CA ALA A 18 2.26 -12.87 1.43
C ALA A 18 3.12 -14.08 1.81
N GLY A 19 4.32 -14.18 1.23
CA GLY A 19 5.18 -15.36 1.43
C GLY A 19 5.66 -15.49 2.87
N ARG A 20 6.05 -14.37 3.52
CA ARG A 20 6.47 -14.39 4.92
C ARG A 20 5.34 -14.84 5.84
N MET A 21 4.11 -14.34 5.66
CA MET A 21 2.97 -14.76 6.49
C MET A 21 2.61 -16.24 6.28
N ALA A 22 2.66 -16.72 5.04
CA ALA A 22 2.49 -18.14 4.75
C ALA A 22 3.56 -19.00 5.44
N ALA A 23 4.82 -18.61 5.33
CA ALA A 23 5.94 -19.34 5.94
C ALA A 23 5.82 -19.39 7.47
N LEU A 24 5.52 -18.27 8.12
CA LEU A 24 5.33 -18.22 9.58
C LEU A 24 4.16 -19.08 10.04
N ARG A 25 3.04 -19.08 9.28
CA ARG A 25 1.87 -19.90 9.58
C ARG A 25 2.19 -21.40 9.50
N LEU A 26 2.91 -21.80 8.44
CA LEU A 26 3.29 -23.20 8.23
C LEU A 26 4.31 -23.66 9.28
N ALA A 27 5.32 -22.85 9.57
CA ALA A 27 6.32 -23.16 10.59
C ALA A 27 5.71 -23.25 12.00
N GLY A 28 4.72 -22.39 12.32
CA GLY A 28 3.98 -22.47 13.57
C GLY A 28 3.18 -23.76 13.77
N GLU A 29 2.87 -24.48 12.68
CA GLU A 29 2.25 -25.80 12.69
C GLU A 29 3.29 -26.95 12.52
N GLY A 30 4.55 -26.65 12.73
CA GLY A 30 5.66 -27.62 12.74
C GLY A 30 6.09 -28.09 11.35
N ARG A 31 5.75 -27.37 10.28
CA ARG A 31 6.18 -27.72 8.91
C ARG A 31 7.60 -27.17 8.66
N GLU A 32 8.39 -27.91 7.90
CA GLU A 32 9.68 -27.45 7.41
C GLU A 32 9.48 -26.50 6.24
N VAL A 33 9.94 -25.24 6.38
CA VAL A 33 9.69 -24.18 5.39
C VAL A 33 10.99 -23.49 5.01
N THR A 34 11.22 -23.33 3.71
CA THR A 34 12.33 -22.53 3.16
C THR A 34 11.78 -21.38 2.31
N ILE A 35 12.13 -20.15 2.64
CA ILE A 35 11.90 -18.98 1.79
C ILE A 35 13.10 -18.76 0.89
N ILE A 36 12.88 -18.66 -0.42
CA ILE A 36 13.90 -18.23 -1.38
C ILE A 36 13.66 -16.74 -1.65
N GLU A 37 14.60 -15.87 -1.27
CA GLU A 37 14.45 -14.42 -1.35
C GLU A 37 15.61 -13.78 -2.10
N LYS A 38 15.34 -13.05 -3.16
CA LYS A 38 16.39 -12.42 -3.98
C LYS A 38 17.00 -11.16 -3.36
N ARG A 39 16.27 -10.46 -2.49
CA ARG A 39 16.69 -9.17 -1.89
C ARG A 39 16.73 -9.27 -0.36
N ALA A 40 15.59 -8.99 0.28
CA ALA A 40 15.44 -9.01 1.72
C ALA A 40 13.97 -9.23 2.11
N LEU A 41 13.73 -9.81 3.27
CA LEU A 41 12.40 -10.01 3.83
C LEU A 41 11.63 -8.69 3.97
N GLY A 42 10.30 -8.76 3.79
CA GLY A 42 9.40 -7.62 3.84
C GLY A 42 8.98 -7.12 2.46
N GLY A 43 9.72 -7.49 1.40
CA GLY A 43 9.37 -7.18 0.01
C GLY A 43 9.19 -5.67 -0.25
N GLN A 44 8.42 -5.34 -1.28
CA GLN A 44 8.18 -3.95 -1.69
C GLN A 44 7.56 -3.11 -0.56
N CYS A 45 6.68 -3.66 0.26
CA CYS A 45 6.01 -2.93 1.34
C CYS A 45 7.01 -2.29 2.31
N VAL A 46 8.06 -3.02 2.72
CA VAL A 46 9.06 -2.51 3.66
C VAL A 46 10.11 -1.63 2.96
N HIS A 47 10.52 -2.02 1.75
CA HIS A 47 11.71 -1.41 1.15
C HIS A 47 11.41 -0.24 0.21
N ASP A 48 10.32 -0.32 -0.55
CA ASP A 48 10.08 0.60 -1.66
C ASP A 48 8.64 1.18 -1.67
N GLY A 49 7.79 0.80 -0.70
CA GLY A 49 6.37 1.17 -0.65
C GLY A 49 5.96 1.78 0.68
N CYS A 50 5.04 1.11 1.39
CA CYS A 50 4.35 1.65 2.57
C CYS A 50 5.29 2.27 3.61
N MET A 51 6.38 1.56 4.01
CA MET A 51 7.28 2.07 5.05
C MET A 51 8.13 3.25 4.57
N LEU A 52 8.49 3.29 3.28
CA LEU A 52 9.14 4.45 2.67
C LEU A 52 8.22 5.68 2.73
N VAL A 53 6.97 5.51 2.28
CA VAL A 53 5.97 6.59 2.32
C VAL A 53 5.73 7.05 3.75
N CYS A 54 5.54 6.14 4.71
CA CYS A 54 5.35 6.49 6.12
C CYS A 54 6.50 7.37 6.64
N ALA A 55 7.75 6.95 6.41
CA ALA A 55 8.91 7.69 6.89
C ALA A 55 9.03 9.11 6.29
N LEU A 56 8.77 9.24 4.98
CA LEU A 56 8.78 10.54 4.31
C LEU A 56 7.60 11.41 4.76
N ASN A 57 6.42 10.82 4.92
CA ASN A 57 5.21 11.54 5.30
C ASN A 57 5.25 12.04 6.75
N ASP A 58 5.87 11.33 7.69
CA ASP A 58 6.05 11.78 9.06
C ASP A 58 6.84 13.12 9.11
N VAL A 59 7.87 13.24 8.26
CA VAL A 59 8.64 14.49 8.13
C VAL A 59 7.82 15.57 7.44
N ALA A 60 7.11 15.24 6.35
CA ALA A 60 6.26 16.17 5.63
C ALA A 60 5.16 16.76 6.54
N ARG A 61 4.48 15.94 7.31
CA ARG A 61 3.47 16.37 8.29
C ARG A 61 4.06 17.26 9.38
N SER A 62 5.26 16.95 9.86
CA SER A 62 5.94 17.78 10.87
C SER A 62 6.23 19.18 10.33
N ILE A 63 6.67 19.29 9.07
CA ILE A 63 6.92 20.55 8.39
C ILE A 63 5.62 21.32 8.19
N GLU A 64 4.58 20.70 7.67
CA GLU A 64 3.29 21.36 7.41
C GLU A 64 2.60 21.78 8.72
N SER A 65 2.66 20.96 9.77
CA SER A 65 2.16 21.33 11.10
C SER A 65 2.90 22.54 11.67
N ALA A 66 4.23 22.59 11.52
CA ALA A 66 5.01 23.75 11.95
C ALA A 66 4.65 25.01 11.17
N ARG A 67 4.51 24.91 9.84
CA ARG A 67 4.07 26.03 8.98
C ARG A 67 2.68 26.53 9.33
N HIS A 68 1.75 25.61 9.61
CA HIS A 68 0.40 25.97 10.04
C HIS A 68 0.41 26.77 11.35
N LEU A 69 1.12 26.29 12.38
CA LEU A 69 1.27 26.99 13.65
C LEU A 69 2.06 28.30 13.53
N GLU A 70 3.00 28.41 12.59
CA GLU A 70 3.71 29.66 12.30
C GLU A 70 2.77 30.71 11.71
N LYS A 71 1.91 30.33 10.73
CA LYS A 71 0.89 31.23 10.17
C LYS A 71 -0.06 31.78 11.23
N MET A 72 -0.34 31.00 12.29
CA MET A 72 -1.15 31.41 13.43
C MET A 72 -0.37 32.25 14.45
N GLY A 73 0.94 32.44 14.27
CA GLY A 73 1.80 33.16 15.19
C GLY A 73 2.17 32.40 16.48
N ILE A 74 1.85 31.10 16.55
CA ILE A 74 2.13 30.23 17.71
C ILE A 74 3.59 29.76 17.71
N LEU A 75 4.11 29.37 16.54
CA LEU A 75 5.52 29.02 16.34
C LEU A 75 6.27 30.15 15.62
N LYS A 76 7.60 30.17 15.77
CA LYS A 76 8.51 31.10 15.08
C LYS A 76 9.69 30.33 14.51
N GLY A 77 10.04 30.64 13.27
CA GLY A 77 11.20 30.06 12.58
C GLY A 77 10.82 29.02 11.53
N ALA A 78 11.40 29.16 10.36
CA ALA A 78 11.17 28.25 9.24
C ALA A 78 11.75 26.85 9.54
N VAL A 79 10.98 25.82 9.23
CA VAL A 79 11.40 24.43 9.29
C VAL A 79 11.55 23.90 7.87
N SER A 80 12.68 23.24 7.58
CA SER A 80 12.96 22.61 6.29
C SER A 80 13.57 21.22 6.49
N VAL A 81 13.48 20.38 5.48
CA VAL A 81 14.10 19.05 5.49
C VAL A 81 15.58 19.15 5.11
N ASP A 82 16.46 18.47 5.86
CA ASP A 82 17.75 18.04 5.35
C ASP A 82 17.56 16.69 4.65
N TYR A 83 17.45 16.74 3.33
CA TYR A 83 17.10 15.56 2.53
C TYR A 83 18.22 14.51 2.55
N SER A 84 19.48 14.91 2.63
CA SER A 84 20.61 13.99 2.73
C SER A 84 20.58 13.22 4.06
N ALA A 85 20.39 13.93 5.16
CA ALA A 85 20.24 13.33 6.48
C ALA A 85 19.01 12.42 6.56
N LEU A 86 17.90 12.83 5.93
CA LEU A 86 16.69 12.00 5.84
C LEU A 86 16.97 10.67 5.16
N LEU A 87 17.63 10.68 3.99
CA LEU A 87 17.95 9.45 3.25
C LEU A 87 18.89 8.53 4.05
N GLU A 88 19.90 9.10 4.74
CA GLU A 88 20.80 8.33 5.61
C GLU A 88 20.04 7.64 6.75
N LYS A 89 19.18 8.36 7.45
CA LYS A 89 18.40 7.82 8.57
C LYS A 89 17.34 6.81 8.09
N LEU A 90 16.76 7.04 6.92
CA LEU A 90 15.86 6.09 6.27
C LEU A 90 16.55 4.76 6.00
N GLU A 91 17.75 4.78 5.40
CA GLU A 91 18.53 3.56 5.13
C GLU A 91 18.86 2.81 6.43
N ALA A 92 19.37 3.52 7.44
CA ALA A 92 19.67 2.93 8.75
C ALA A 92 18.44 2.30 9.42
N THR A 93 17.27 2.93 9.29
CA THR A 93 16.01 2.41 9.82
C THR A 93 15.57 1.16 9.07
N GLN A 94 15.69 1.15 7.74
CA GLN A 94 15.36 -0.01 6.92
C GLN A 94 16.31 -1.19 7.17
N ASP A 95 17.60 -0.94 7.42
CA ASP A 95 18.57 -1.97 7.84
C ASP A 95 18.13 -2.62 9.16
N LYS A 96 17.69 -1.81 10.11
CA LYS A 96 17.17 -2.31 11.39
C LYS A 96 15.91 -3.14 11.22
N LEU A 97 15.00 -2.70 10.35
CA LEU A 97 13.78 -3.45 10.02
C LEU A 97 14.10 -4.78 9.33
N ARG A 98 15.04 -4.81 8.39
CA ARG A 98 15.52 -6.04 7.74
C ARG A 98 16.07 -7.02 8.78
N TYR A 99 16.90 -6.54 9.71
CA TYR A 99 17.43 -7.34 10.79
C TYR A 99 16.32 -7.92 11.68
N ILE A 100 15.36 -7.11 12.11
CA ILE A 100 14.23 -7.55 12.95
C ILE A 100 13.40 -8.62 12.22
N LEU A 101 13.01 -8.37 10.97
CA LEU A 101 12.23 -9.32 10.18
C LEU A 101 12.97 -10.65 9.99
N ASN A 102 14.29 -10.60 9.77
CA ASN A 102 15.11 -11.81 9.69
C ASN A 102 15.09 -12.57 11.00
N MET A 103 15.35 -11.90 12.12
CA MET A 103 15.38 -12.52 13.46
C MET A 103 14.03 -13.16 13.82
N GLU A 104 12.92 -12.47 13.61
CA GLU A 104 11.59 -13.02 13.87
C GLU A 104 11.28 -14.23 12.98
N THR A 105 11.66 -14.19 11.71
CA THR A 105 11.36 -15.25 10.75
C THR A 105 12.18 -16.50 11.05
N THR A 106 13.47 -16.35 11.29
CA THR A 106 14.37 -17.50 11.60
C THR A 106 14.11 -18.08 12.99
N ALA A 107 13.79 -17.25 13.98
CA ALA A 107 13.41 -17.72 15.32
C ALA A 107 12.11 -18.55 15.31
N SER A 108 11.26 -18.38 14.29
CA SER A 108 10.05 -19.20 14.09
C SER A 108 10.33 -20.53 13.37
N GLY A 109 11.60 -20.90 13.12
CA GLY A 109 11.98 -22.16 12.48
C GLY A 109 11.97 -22.12 10.94
N VAL A 110 11.78 -20.94 10.34
CA VAL A 110 11.82 -20.77 8.88
C VAL A 110 13.26 -20.61 8.41
N THR A 111 13.69 -21.40 7.43
CA THR A 111 14.96 -21.20 6.72
C THR A 111 14.78 -20.12 5.66
N VAL A 112 15.75 -19.20 5.53
CA VAL A 112 15.74 -18.16 4.49
C VAL A 112 17.03 -18.21 3.69
N GLU A 113 16.91 -18.44 2.38
CA GLU A 113 18.01 -18.37 1.43
C GLU A 113 17.99 -17.01 0.73
N TYR A 114 18.95 -16.14 1.06
CA TYR A 114 19.07 -14.81 0.49
C TYR A 114 19.94 -14.75 -0.77
N GLY A 115 19.70 -13.70 -1.59
CA GLY A 115 20.48 -13.46 -2.82
C GLY A 115 20.27 -14.54 -3.88
N LYS A 116 19.16 -15.27 -3.81
CA LYS A 116 18.83 -16.38 -4.70
C LYS A 116 17.65 -16.01 -5.57
N GLU A 117 17.77 -16.33 -6.86
CA GLU A 117 16.66 -16.27 -7.79
C GLU A 117 16.09 -17.67 -7.99
N ALA A 118 14.75 -17.76 -7.90
CA ALA A 118 14.05 -19.00 -8.14
C ALA A 118 13.25 -18.90 -9.44
N GLU A 119 13.25 -19.97 -10.22
CA GLU A 119 12.33 -20.22 -11.30
C GLU A 119 11.35 -21.33 -10.92
N VAL A 120 10.11 -21.24 -11.35
CA VAL A 120 9.11 -22.31 -11.17
C VAL A 120 8.69 -22.79 -12.54
N ARG A 121 8.99 -24.04 -12.87
CA ARG A 121 8.67 -24.67 -14.15
C ARG A 121 7.85 -25.93 -13.89
N ASP A 122 6.61 -25.97 -14.39
CA ASP A 122 5.71 -27.11 -14.23
C ASP A 122 5.57 -27.58 -12.76
N GLY A 123 5.56 -26.62 -11.83
CA GLY A 123 5.45 -26.86 -10.39
C GLY A 123 6.76 -27.23 -9.67
N VAL A 124 7.87 -27.35 -10.38
CA VAL A 124 9.21 -27.58 -9.79
C VAL A 124 9.95 -26.28 -9.60
N VAL A 125 10.50 -26.06 -8.42
CA VAL A 125 11.34 -24.90 -8.12
C VAL A 125 12.79 -25.17 -8.50
N TYR A 126 13.40 -24.24 -9.25
CA TYR A 126 14.80 -24.25 -9.59
C TYR A 126 15.48 -23.05 -8.92
N VAL A 127 16.55 -23.30 -8.18
CA VAL A 127 17.37 -22.25 -7.56
C VAL A 127 18.77 -22.35 -8.14
N ASP A 128 19.26 -21.26 -8.74
CA ASP A 128 20.55 -21.25 -9.47
C ASP A 128 20.61 -22.39 -10.54
N GLY A 129 19.49 -22.70 -11.19
CA GLY A 129 19.37 -23.77 -12.19
C GLY A 129 19.27 -25.19 -11.63
N ILE A 130 19.32 -25.38 -10.31
CA ILE A 130 19.25 -26.71 -9.65
C ILE A 130 17.81 -26.92 -9.15
N ALA A 131 17.19 -28.04 -9.57
CA ALA A 131 15.88 -28.43 -9.10
C ALA A 131 15.86 -28.72 -7.61
N ARG A 132 14.83 -28.24 -6.91
CA ARG A 132 14.57 -28.47 -5.49
C ARG A 132 13.30 -29.29 -5.32
N GLU A 133 13.38 -30.38 -4.60
CA GLU A 133 12.21 -31.17 -4.22
C GLU A 133 11.42 -30.42 -3.14
N ALA A 134 10.11 -30.35 -3.29
CA ALA A 134 9.19 -29.74 -2.35
C ALA A 134 7.89 -30.52 -2.25
N GLU A 135 7.31 -30.60 -1.05
CA GLU A 135 5.96 -31.11 -0.83
C GLU A 135 4.91 -30.17 -1.44
N ALA A 136 5.10 -28.88 -1.24
CA ALA A 136 4.26 -27.82 -1.80
C ALA A 136 5.10 -26.58 -2.10
N VAL A 137 4.60 -25.75 -3.03
CA VAL A 137 5.26 -24.51 -3.45
C VAL A 137 4.28 -23.35 -3.28
N ILE A 138 4.76 -22.23 -2.70
CA ILE A 138 4.00 -20.97 -2.66
C ILE A 138 4.76 -19.92 -3.46
N ILE A 139 4.15 -19.40 -4.52
CA ILE A 139 4.72 -18.36 -5.39
C ILE A 139 4.23 -17.00 -4.87
N ALA A 140 5.12 -16.22 -4.28
CA ALA A 140 4.83 -14.93 -3.65
C ALA A 140 5.83 -13.84 -4.08
N GLY A 141 6.27 -13.87 -5.34
CA GLY A 141 7.29 -12.96 -5.88
C GLY A 141 6.84 -11.52 -6.11
N GLY A 142 5.55 -11.24 -5.91
CA GLY A 142 5.00 -9.89 -5.96
C GLY A 142 4.80 -9.35 -7.38
N GLY A 143 4.94 -8.04 -7.52
CA GLY A 143 4.76 -7.34 -8.81
C GLY A 143 5.90 -6.37 -9.09
N GLN A 144 5.87 -5.75 -10.26
CA GLN A 144 6.80 -4.70 -10.68
C GLN A 144 6.08 -3.36 -10.84
N MET A 145 6.85 -2.26 -10.85
CA MET A 145 6.31 -0.94 -11.13
C MET A 145 5.69 -0.90 -12.53
N ASN A 146 4.47 -0.43 -12.61
CA ASN A 146 3.77 -0.27 -13.88
C ASN A 146 4.15 1.07 -14.51
N ILE A 147 5.28 1.13 -15.23
CA ILE A 147 5.75 2.34 -15.90
C ILE A 147 5.11 2.40 -17.30
N PRO A 148 4.44 3.51 -17.67
CA PRO A 148 3.92 3.70 -19.02
C PRO A 148 5.03 3.56 -20.08
N ASP A 149 4.70 2.95 -21.20
CA ASP A 149 5.64 2.82 -22.32
C ASP A 149 5.64 4.10 -23.17
N VAL A 150 6.38 5.08 -22.68
CA VAL A 150 6.53 6.39 -23.33
C VAL A 150 8.01 6.67 -23.64
N GLU A 151 8.27 7.41 -24.71
CA GLU A 151 9.62 7.82 -25.08
C GLU A 151 10.26 8.63 -23.95
N GLY A 152 11.51 8.37 -23.64
CA GLY A 152 12.29 9.06 -22.61
C GLY A 152 12.04 8.56 -21.17
N LYS A 153 11.22 7.52 -20.94
CA LYS A 153 10.92 6.98 -19.62
C LYS A 153 12.15 6.51 -18.82
N ASP A 154 13.26 6.24 -19.49
CA ASP A 154 14.50 5.74 -18.89
C ASP A 154 15.60 6.82 -18.82
N LEU A 155 15.30 8.09 -19.13
CA LEU A 155 16.24 9.21 -19.01
C LEU A 155 16.72 9.40 -17.56
N PRO A 156 17.99 9.77 -17.33
CA PRO A 156 18.46 10.23 -16.02
C PRO A 156 17.55 11.35 -15.47
N GLY A 157 17.07 11.20 -14.24
CA GLY A 157 16.05 12.07 -13.64
C GLY A 157 14.64 11.47 -13.64
N THR A 158 14.46 10.27 -14.19
CA THR A 158 13.23 9.50 -14.03
C THR A 158 13.36 8.51 -12.88
N TYR A 159 12.32 8.44 -12.04
CA TYR A 159 12.27 7.59 -10.87
C TYR A 159 10.92 6.87 -10.74
N ASN A 160 10.89 5.85 -9.92
CA ASN A 160 9.71 5.18 -9.39
C ASN A 160 9.97 4.83 -7.93
N ALA A 161 9.01 4.24 -7.22
CA ALA A 161 9.17 3.94 -5.80
C ALA A 161 10.42 3.09 -5.48
N ARG A 162 10.79 2.15 -6.37
CA ARG A 162 12.00 1.30 -6.17
C ARG A 162 13.32 2.05 -6.35
N THR A 163 13.33 3.06 -7.22
CA THR A 163 14.54 3.83 -7.53
C THR A 163 14.61 5.16 -6.79
N LEU A 164 13.55 5.54 -6.06
CA LEU A 164 13.43 6.83 -5.40
C LEU A 164 14.62 7.16 -4.48
N ARG A 165 15.16 6.18 -3.76
CA ARG A 165 16.32 6.38 -2.88
C ARG A 165 17.63 6.69 -3.62
N SER A 166 17.69 6.48 -4.93
CA SER A 166 18.82 6.93 -5.75
C SER A 166 18.77 8.41 -6.09
N MET A 167 17.65 9.09 -5.87
CA MET A 167 17.51 10.53 -5.98
C MET A 167 18.18 11.20 -4.77
N LYS A 168 19.40 11.67 -4.94
CA LYS A 168 20.23 12.17 -3.83
C LYS A 168 19.96 13.61 -3.43
N GLU A 169 19.30 14.38 -4.29
CA GLU A 169 18.98 15.78 -4.09
C GLU A 169 17.48 16.00 -4.31
N LEU A 170 16.90 16.96 -3.59
CA LEU A 170 15.53 17.38 -3.81
C LEU A 170 15.41 18.03 -5.20
N PRO A 171 14.46 17.60 -6.03
CA PRO A 171 14.19 18.26 -7.29
C PRO A 171 13.61 19.66 -7.05
N ARG A 172 13.91 20.59 -7.95
CA ARG A 172 13.25 21.89 -7.94
C ARG A 172 11.84 21.79 -8.51
N ARG A 173 11.68 21.10 -9.64
CA ARG A 173 10.43 20.91 -10.35
C ARG A 173 10.20 19.43 -10.61
N LEU A 174 9.24 18.87 -9.91
CA LEU A 174 8.89 17.45 -9.95
C LEU A 174 7.57 17.23 -10.67
N VAL A 175 7.58 16.39 -11.70
CA VAL A 175 6.35 15.86 -12.28
C VAL A 175 6.11 14.46 -11.72
N ILE A 176 4.92 14.25 -11.13
CA ILE A 176 4.48 12.95 -10.64
C ILE A 176 3.42 12.41 -11.60
N VAL A 177 3.66 11.23 -12.16
CA VAL A 177 2.75 10.57 -13.10
C VAL A 177 1.93 9.54 -12.36
N GLY A 178 0.61 9.76 -12.26
CA GLY A 178 -0.36 8.91 -11.59
C GLY A 178 -1.45 9.70 -10.90
N GLY A 179 -2.61 9.09 -10.65
CA GLY A 179 -3.75 9.71 -9.94
C GLY A 179 -4.20 8.90 -8.72
N GLY A 180 -3.47 7.83 -8.37
CA GLY A 180 -3.80 6.94 -7.25
C GLY A 180 -3.16 7.35 -5.93
N ILE A 181 -3.26 6.46 -4.94
CA ILE A 181 -2.78 6.66 -3.56
C ILE A 181 -1.32 7.11 -3.53
N SER A 182 -0.40 6.32 -4.08
CA SER A 182 1.03 6.63 -4.03
C SER A 182 1.39 7.95 -4.72
N ALA A 183 0.69 8.30 -5.82
CA ALA A 183 0.93 9.55 -6.52
C ALA A 183 0.55 10.77 -5.65
N ALA A 184 -0.62 10.70 -4.98
CA ALA A 184 -1.08 11.74 -4.08
C ALA A 184 -0.16 11.88 -2.84
N GLU A 185 0.24 10.75 -2.25
CA GLU A 185 1.15 10.73 -1.09
C GLU A 185 2.50 11.34 -1.43
N PHE A 186 3.14 10.95 -2.53
CA PHE A 186 4.39 11.58 -2.97
C PHE A 186 4.21 13.05 -3.34
N ALA A 187 3.08 13.44 -3.94
CA ALA A 187 2.81 14.83 -4.26
C ALA A 187 2.75 15.70 -3.00
N TYR A 188 2.04 15.25 -1.97
CA TYR A 188 2.00 15.90 -0.67
C TYR A 188 3.39 16.01 -0.03
N ILE A 189 4.12 14.90 0.01
CA ILE A 189 5.45 14.81 0.63
C ILE A 189 6.43 15.80 -0.02
N TYR A 190 6.57 15.76 -1.35
CA TYR A 190 7.54 16.60 -2.03
C TYR A 190 7.15 18.07 -2.07
N ALA A 191 5.85 18.38 -2.09
CA ALA A 191 5.38 19.77 -1.92
C ALA A 191 5.71 20.29 -0.51
N ALA A 192 5.51 19.50 0.53
CA ALA A 192 5.90 19.84 1.89
C ALA A 192 7.43 20.04 2.03
N PHE A 193 8.24 19.29 1.28
CA PHE A 193 9.69 19.48 1.23
C PHE A 193 10.14 20.72 0.46
N GLY A 194 9.23 21.42 -0.23
CA GLY A 194 9.51 22.66 -0.94
C GLY A 194 9.73 22.51 -2.45
N CYS A 195 9.44 21.35 -3.03
CA CYS A 195 9.47 21.15 -4.47
C CYS A 195 8.25 21.80 -5.15
N GLU A 196 8.44 22.34 -6.35
CA GLU A 196 7.35 22.70 -7.25
C GLU A 196 6.80 21.42 -7.89
N VAL A 197 5.64 20.94 -7.44
CA VAL A 197 5.08 19.65 -7.83
C VAL A 197 3.93 19.82 -8.81
N THR A 198 3.99 19.10 -9.93
CA THR A 198 2.87 18.91 -10.87
C THR A 198 2.50 17.43 -10.91
N LEU A 199 1.27 17.11 -10.53
CA LEU A 199 0.70 15.77 -10.62
C LEU A 199 -0.06 15.64 -11.94
N VAL A 200 0.29 14.64 -12.74
CA VAL A 200 -0.30 14.34 -14.05
C VAL A 200 -1.05 13.02 -13.96
N ALA A 201 -2.37 13.07 -14.04
CA ALA A 201 -3.23 11.90 -13.93
C ALA A 201 -3.95 11.61 -15.25
N ARG A 202 -3.84 10.39 -15.78
CA ARG A 202 -4.56 9.94 -16.97
C ARG A 202 -6.08 10.04 -16.81
N SER A 203 -6.57 9.87 -15.60
CA SER A 203 -7.98 9.98 -15.19
C SER A 203 -8.10 10.94 -13.99
N GLY A 204 -9.04 10.75 -13.10
CA GLY A 204 -9.20 11.57 -11.89
C GLY A 204 -8.17 11.26 -10.80
N LEU A 205 -7.98 12.25 -9.92
CA LEU A 205 -7.24 12.11 -8.68
C LEU A 205 -8.07 11.31 -7.66
N LEU A 206 -7.46 10.30 -7.02
CA LEU A 206 -8.05 9.56 -5.89
C LEU A 206 -9.52 9.19 -6.09
N SER A 207 -9.87 8.71 -7.29
CA SER A 207 -11.25 8.40 -7.70
C SER A 207 -11.95 7.35 -6.80
N MET A 208 -11.20 6.70 -5.91
CA MET A 208 -11.74 5.76 -4.92
C MET A 208 -12.25 6.44 -3.64
N LEU A 209 -11.99 7.74 -3.44
CA LEU A 209 -12.49 8.49 -2.28
C LEU A 209 -13.89 9.04 -2.56
N PRO A 210 -14.81 9.02 -1.56
CA PRO A 210 -16.05 9.78 -1.62
C PRO A 210 -15.81 11.28 -1.75
N ALA A 211 -16.75 12.00 -2.37
CA ALA A 211 -16.59 13.43 -2.68
C ALA A 211 -16.13 14.31 -1.50
N PRO A 212 -16.69 14.23 -0.27
CA PRO A 212 -16.23 15.04 0.85
C PRO A 212 -14.77 14.79 1.23
N LEU A 213 -14.34 13.52 1.20
CA LEU A 213 -12.96 13.16 1.49
C LEU A 213 -12.01 13.58 0.36
N LEU A 214 -12.47 13.53 -0.88
CA LEU A 214 -11.70 14.02 -2.03
C LEU A 214 -11.48 15.53 -1.96
N GLU A 215 -12.47 16.29 -1.51
CA GLU A 215 -12.33 17.74 -1.28
C GLU A 215 -11.32 18.03 -0.18
N ASP A 216 -11.33 17.28 0.91
CA ASP A 216 -10.33 17.38 1.97
C ASP A 216 -8.93 17.07 1.45
N ALA A 217 -8.78 15.99 0.67
CA ALA A 217 -7.50 15.61 0.06
C ALA A 217 -6.97 16.68 -0.91
N ARG A 218 -7.85 17.33 -1.68
CA ARG A 218 -7.47 18.46 -2.55
C ARG A 218 -6.99 19.67 -1.74
N ARG A 219 -7.51 19.89 -0.54
CA ARG A 219 -7.00 20.94 0.38
C ARG A 219 -5.60 20.64 0.86
N ASP A 220 -5.35 19.39 1.28
CA ASP A 220 -4.00 18.95 1.64
C ASP A 220 -3.00 19.09 0.48
N LEU A 221 -3.48 18.94 -0.75
CA LEU A 221 -2.71 19.08 -1.98
C LEU A 221 -2.76 20.49 -2.60
N SER A 222 -3.17 21.52 -1.85
CA SER A 222 -3.32 22.90 -2.38
C SER A 222 -2.02 23.51 -2.91
N GLY A 223 -0.86 23.02 -2.48
CA GLY A 223 0.46 23.39 -3.00
C GLY A 223 0.90 22.63 -4.27
N VAL A 224 0.05 21.76 -4.81
CA VAL A 224 0.35 20.90 -5.97
C VAL A 224 -0.48 21.34 -7.17
N THR A 225 0.14 21.48 -8.34
CA THR A 225 -0.59 21.64 -9.60
C THR A 225 -1.12 20.27 -10.04
N ILE A 226 -2.44 20.11 -10.10
CA ILE A 226 -3.08 18.83 -10.45
C ILE A 226 -3.70 18.91 -11.84
N LEU A 227 -3.24 18.04 -12.74
CA LEU A 227 -3.74 17.93 -14.11
C LEU A 227 -4.42 16.56 -14.28
N GLU A 228 -5.75 16.57 -14.23
CA GLU A 228 -6.58 15.38 -14.43
C GLU A 228 -6.96 15.21 -15.91
N ASN A 229 -7.31 13.98 -16.31
CA ASN A 229 -7.58 13.60 -17.70
C ASN A 229 -6.42 14.00 -18.64
N CYS A 230 -5.21 13.92 -18.12
CA CYS A 230 -4.00 14.38 -18.75
C CYS A 230 -2.98 13.21 -18.79
N PRO A 231 -3.03 12.34 -19.82
CA PRO A 231 -2.09 11.24 -19.94
C PRO A 231 -0.69 11.75 -20.24
N ILE A 232 0.33 11.08 -19.66
CA ILE A 232 1.73 11.29 -20.07
C ILE A 232 1.92 10.72 -21.48
N GLU A 233 2.61 11.46 -22.33
CA GLU A 233 2.86 11.09 -23.73
C GLU A 233 4.36 10.88 -24.00
N LYS A 234 5.20 11.71 -23.39
CA LYS A 234 6.66 11.67 -23.58
C LYS A 234 7.39 12.33 -22.42
N VAL A 235 8.58 11.84 -22.09
CA VAL A 235 9.55 12.53 -21.25
C VAL A 235 10.58 13.20 -22.18
N LEU A 236 10.82 14.50 -21.96
CA LEU A 236 11.69 15.34 -22.79
C LEU A 236 13.07 15.45 -22.14
N GLY A 237 14.09 15.50 -22.98
CA GLY A 237 15.48 15.73 -22.61
C GLY A 237 16.42 14.97 -23.53
N THR A 238 17.70 15.35 -23.51
CA THR A 238 18.77 14.67 -24.28
C THR A 238 19.61 13.80 -23.34
N ASP A 239 20.26 14.41 -22.36
CA ASP A 239 21.13 13.70 -21.40
C ASP A 239 20.42 13.41 -20.07
N LYS A 240 19.38 14.17 -19.75
CA LYS A 240 18.56 14.07 -18.55
C LYS A 240 17.17 14.65 -18.80
N VAL A 241 16.27 14.46 -17.84
CA VAL A 241 14.94 15.06 -17.87
C VAL A 241 15.01 16.60 -17.92
N GLU A 242 14.26 17.18 -18.85
CA GLU A 242 14.07 18.64 -19.00
C GLU A 242 12.58 19.03 -18.96
N GLY A 243 11.70 18.06 -19.19
CA GLY A 243 10.25 18.25 -19.15
C GLY A 243 9.49 16.98 -19.53
N VAL A 244 8.18 17.13 -19.66
CA VAL A 244 7.28 16.09 -20.16
C VAL A 244 6.26 16.69 -21.14
N ILE A 245 5.72 15.87 -22.03
CA ILE A 245 4.48 16.16 -22.76
C ILE A 245 3.36 15.37 -22.09
N ALA A 246 2.31 16.05 -21.66
CA ALA A 246 1.13 15.43 -21.06
C ALA A 246 -0.14 16.20 -21.47
N GLY A 247 -1.15 15.47 -21.95
CA GLY A 247 -2.39 16.07 -22.48
C GLY A 247 -2.14 17.10 -23.57
N GLY A 248 -1.16 16.87 -24.45
CA GLY A 248 -0.76 17.75 -25.54
C GLY A 248 -0.02 19.01 -25.09
N LYS A 249 0.38 19.14 -23.82
CA LYS A 249 1.10 20.32 -23.29
C LYS A 249 2.49 19.95 -22.81
N GLU A 250 3.44 20.83 -23.05
CA GLU A 250 4.78 20.72 -22.48
C GLU A 250 4.80 21.29 -21.07
N ILE A 251 5.37 20.52 -20.12
CA ILE A 251 5.55 20.86 -18.72
C ILE A 251 7.03 20.73 -18.39
N ALA A 252 7.68 21.84 -18.10
CA ALA A 252 9.09 21.85 -17.78
C ALA A 252 9.33 21.27 -16.37
N CYS A 253 10.23 20.29 -16.25
CA CYS A 253 10.64 19.70 -14.98
C CYS A 253 12.08 19.21 -15.06
N ASP A 254 12.70 18.98 -13.92
CA ASP A 254 14.02 18.36 -13.82
C ASP A 254 13.98 16.91 -13.36
N THR A 255 12.79 16.46 -12.90
CA THR A 255 12.58 15.12 -12.37
C THR A 255 11.18 14.62 -12.68
N VAL A 256 11.07 13.34 -13.01
CA VAL A 256 9.80 12.62 -13.19
C VAL A 256 9.72 11.44 -12.23
N LEU A 257 8.64 11.34 -11.48
CA LEU A 257 8.34 10.19 -10.62
C LEU A 257 7.12 9.43 -11.14
N PHE A 258 7.33 8.20 -11.62
CA PHE A 258 6.25 7.32 -12.02
C PHE A 258 5.63 6.63 -10.80
N ALA A 259 4.39 6.98 -10.49
CA ALA A 259 3.56 6.43 -9.40
C ALA A 259 2.26 5.82 -9.95
N THR A 260 2.38 5.06 -11.03
CA THR A 260 1.28 4.50 -11.84
C THR A 260 0.85 3.10 -11.44
N GLY A 261 1.21 2.70 -10.21
CA GLY A 261 0.82 1.43 -9.61
C GLY A 261 1.78 0.28 -9.88
N VAL A 262 1.32 -0.91 -9.57
CA VAL A 262 2.07 -2.17 -9.67
C VAL A 262 1.30 -3.12 -10.58
N LYS A 263 2.01 -3.93 -11.33
CA LYS A 263 1.47 -5.04 -12.12
C LYS A 263 2.15 -6.35 -11.74
N PRO A 264 1.46 -7.51 -11.91
CA PRO A 264 2.06 -8.80 -11.66
C PRO A 264 3.37 -9.00 -12.42
N GLU A 265 4.33 -9.68 -11.80
CA GLU A 265 5.61 -10.02 -12.44
C GLU A 265 5.87 -11.53 -12.31
N SER A 266 5.56 -12.29 -13.36
CA SER A 266 5.68 -13.74 -13.33
C SER A 266 6.43 -14.37 -14.51
N PRO A 267 7.45 -13.71 -15.13
CA PRO A 267 8.17 -14.28 -16.28
C PRO A 267 8.97 -15.55 -15.89
N TYR A 268 9.38 -15.67 -14.63
CA TYR A 268 10.13 -16.79 -14.08
C TYR A 268 9.23 -18.00 -13.69
N VAL A 269 7.93 -17.89 -13.91
CA VAL A 269 6.95 -18.95 -13.62
C VAL A 269 6.37 -19.47 -14.94
N THR A 270 6.47 -20.77 -15.20
CA THR A 270 5.92 -21.41 -16.39
C THR A 270 5.10 -22.64 -16.01
N GLY A 271 4.22 -23.10 -16.91
CA GLY A 271 3.39 -24.27 -16.70
C GLY A 271 2.11 -24.02 -15.92
N VAL A 272 1.94 -22.89 -15.26
CA VAL A 272 0.69 -22.49 -14.58
C VAL A 272 -0.17 -21.61 -15.49
N ALA A 273 -1.48 -21.64 -15.27
CA ALA A 273 -2.41 -20.76 -15.98
C ALA A 273 -2.21 -19.30 -15.55
N LYS A 274 -2.24 -18.38 -16.53
CA LYS A 274 -2.04 -16.95 -16.31
C LYS A 274 -3.13 -16.13 -16.98
N GLY A 275 -3.43 -14.96 -16.38
CA GLY A 275 -4.25 -13.92 -16.97
C GLY A 275 -3.49 -13.13 -18.07
N GLU A 276 -4.23 -12.31 -18.81
CA GLU A 276 -3.67 -11.45 -19.87
C GLU A 276 -2.66 -10.43 -19.35
N ASP A 277 -2.80 -10.01 -18.10
CA ASP A 277 -1.91 -9.09 -17.39
C ASP A 277 -0.64 -9.78 -16.82
N GLY A 278 -0.49 -11.08 -17.04
CA GLY A 278 0.60 -11.90 -16.51
C GLY A 278 0.39 -12.37 -15.06
N SER A 279 -0.77 -12.12 -14.45
CA SER A 279 -1.12 -12.64 -13.14
C SER A 279 -1.23 -14.17 -13.15
N ILE A 280 -0.84 -14.81 -12.06
CA ILE A 280 -1.05 -16.26 -11.89
C ILE A 280 -2.51 -16.47 -11.46
N LEU A 281 -3.24 -17.29 -12.21
CA LEU A 281 -4.62 -17.64 -11.86
C LEU A 281 -4.63 -18.67 -10.74
N VAL A 282 -5.46 -18.41 -9.72
CA VAL A 282 -5.65 -19.29 -8.56
C VAL A 282 -7.14 -19.51 -8.29
N ASP A 283 -7.43 -20.59 -7.60
CA ASP A 283 -8.77 -20.85 -7.06
C ASP A 283 -9.04 -20.06 -5.75
N GLU A 284 -10.16 -20.33 -5.11
CA GLU A 284 -10.57 -19.67 -3.86
C GLU A 284 -9.70 -20.05 -2.63
N HIS A 285 -8.80 -21.03 -2.78
CA HIS A 285 -7.85 -21.51 -1.78
C HIS A 285 -6.39 -21.16 -2.12
N MET A 286 -6.18 -20.30 -3.12
CA MET A 286 -4.88 -19.88 -3.63
C MET A 286 -4.11 -20.98 -4.38
N GLU A 287 -4.72 -22.14 -4.73
CA GLU A 287 -4.08 -23.17 -5.53
C GLU A 287 -4.11 -22.77 -7.02
N THR A 288 -2.99 -22.97 -7.70
CA THR A 288 -2.85 -22.69 -9.14
C THR A 288 -3.45 -23.85 -9.97
N SER A 289 -3.30 -23.79 -11.28
CA SER A 289 -3.67 -24.92 -12.18
C SER A 289 -2.83 -26.18 -11.96
N ILE A 290 -1.76 -26.11 -11.16
CA ILE A 290 -0.91 -27.25 -10.80
C ILE A 290 -1.14 -27.60 -9.33
N LYS A 291 -1.55 -28.82 -9.05
CA LYS A 291 -1.83 -29.31 -7.70
C LYS A 291 -0.59 -29.24 -6.81
N GLY A 292 -0.76 -28.68 -5.59
CA GLY A 292 0.31 -28.49 -4.63
C GLY A 292 1.17 -27.25 -4.91
N VAL A 293 0.79 -26.44 -5.91
CA VAL A 293 1.43 -25.15 -6.22
C VAL A 293 0.43 -24.03 -5.98
N TYR A 294 0.78 -23.11 -5.11
CA TYR A 294 -0.05 -21.99 -4.68
C TYR A 294 0.57 -20.66 -5.11
N ALA A 295 -0.25 -19.61 -5.22
CA ALA A 295 0.28 -18.27 -5.42
C ALA A 295 -0.48 -17.24 -4.57
N ALA A 296 0.21 -16.18 -4.10
CA ALA A 296 -0.36 -15.18 -3.22
C ALA A 296 0.35 -13.81 -3.33
N GLY A 297 -0.35 -12.73 -3.04
CA GLY A 297 0.13 -11.36 -3.14
C GLY A 297 0.00 -10.80 -4.54
N ASP A 298 0.75 -9.73 -4.85
CA ASP A 298 0.58 -8.96 -6.09
C ASP A 298 0.78 -9.79 -7.36
N ILE A 299 1.43 -10.93 -7.27
CA ILE A 299 1.66 -11.84 -8.40
C ILE A 299 0.36 -12.47 -8.97
N ILE A 300 -0.70 -12.52 -8.15
CA ILE A 300 -2.02 -12.99 -8.60
C ILE A 300 -2.93 -11.85 -9.09
N GLY A 301 -2.40 -10.62 -9.12
CA GLY A 301 -3.16 -9.43 -9.57
C GLY A 301 -4.22 -8.96 -8.59
N GLY A 302 -5.20 -8.21 -9.10
CA GLY A 302 -6.30 -7.67 -8.29
C GLY A 302 -5.88 -6.49 -7.41
N LYS A 303 -6.37 -6.45 -6.17
CA LYS A 303 -6.04 -5.38 -5.22
C LYS A 303 -4.68 -5.63 -4.58
N CYS A 304 -3.64 -4.92 -5.03
CA CYS A 304 -2.26 -5.00 -4.52
C CYS A 304 -2.12 -4.29 -3.16
N PHE A 305 -2.89 -4.72 -2.16
CA PHE A 305 -2.83 -4.20 -0.79
C PHE A 305 -2.15 -5.18 0.15
N THR A 306 -1.29 -4.68 1.02
CA THR A 306 -0.59 -5.49 2.03
C THR A 306 -1.52 -6.36 2.89
N PRO A 307 -2.69 -5.89 3.39
CA PRO A 307 -3.65 -6.74 4.10
C PRO A 307 -4.17 -7.90 3.25
N ALA A 308 -4.47 -7.65 1.96
CA ALA A 308 -4.89 -8.69 1.03
C ALA A 308 -3.80 -9.76 0.86
N ALA A 309 -2.56 -9.31 0.57
CA ALA A 309 -1.42 -10.20 0.40
C ALA A 309 -1.19 -11.10 1.64
N ARG A 310 -1.29 -10.54 2.85
CA ARG A 310 -1.18 -11.32 4.11
C ARG A 310 -2.27 -12.37 4.24
N LEU A 311 -3.53 -12.00 3.98
CA LEU A 311 -4.66 -12.93 4.04
C LEU A 311 -4.54 -14.05 3.00
N GLN A 312 -4.08 -13.74 1.78
CA GLN A 312 -3.81 -14.71 0.73
C GLN A 312 -2.69 -15.67 1.12
N GLY A 313 -1.61 -15.17 1.74
CA GLY A 313 -0.55 -16.02 2.28
C GLY A 313 -1.05 -16.98 3.36
N PHE A 314 -1.89 -16.51 4.29
CA PHE A 314 -2.53 -17.39 5.28
C PHE A 314 -3.46 -18.41 4.62
N ALA A 315 -4.24 -18.03 3.60
CA ALA A 315 -5.15 -18.96 2.93
C ALA A 315 -4.38 -20.07 2.19
N ALA A 316 -3.29 -19.73 1.50
CA ALA A 316 -2.41 -20.72 0.88
C ALA A 316 -1.79 -21.68 1.92
N ALA A 317 -1.33 -21.15 3.04
CA ALA A 317 -0.79 -21.99 4.13
C ALA A 317 -1.85 -22.91 4.73
N ASP A 318 -3.04 -22.40 5.02
CA ASP A 318 -4.15 -23.18 5.57
C ASP A 318 -4.61 -24.28 4.59
N ALA A 319 -4.58 -24.03 3.27
CA ALA A 319 -4.87 -25.04 2.27
C ALA A 319 -3.83 -26.18 2.28
N ILE A 320 -2.54 -25.86 2.40
CA ILE A 320 -1.46 -26.86 2.52
C ILE A 320 -1.61 -27.69 3.81
N LEU A 321 -2.09 -27.06 4.89
CA LEU A 321 -2.33 -27.73 6.17
C LEU A 321 -3.59 -28.61 6.19
N GLY A 322 -4.37 -28.61 5.09
CA GLY A 322 -5.61 -29.39 5.00
C GLY A 322 -6.84 -28.71 5.63
N HIS A 323 -6.75 -27.41 5.93
CA HIS A 323 -7.82 -26.58 6.48
C HIS A 323 -8.15 -25.41 5.54
N PRO A 324 -8.49 -25.65 4.24
CA PRO A 324 -8.71 -24.60 3.27
C PRO A 324 -9.84 -23.67 3.73
N ARG A 325 -9.60 -22.37 3.61
CA ARG A 325 -10.60 -21.34 3.92
C ARG A 325 -10.76 -20.38 2.76
N LYS A 326 -12.00 -20.00 2.53
CA LYS A 326 -12.32 -18.94 1.59
C LYS A 326 -12.04 -17.58 2.24
N ILE A 327 -11.36 -16.70 1.51
CA ILE A 327 -11.13 -15.32 1.95
C ILE A 327 -12.03 -14.38 1.17
N ASP A 328 -12.62 -13.42 1.89
CA ASP A 328 -13.40 -12.33 1.29
C ASP A 328 -12.57 -11.05 1.30
N LEU A 329 -12.23 -10.56 0.11
CA LEU A 329 -11.44 -9.36 -0.11
C LEU A 329 -12.30 -8.16 -0.57
N SER A 330 -13.63 -8.25 -0.55
CA SER A 330 -14.53 -7.21 -1.03
C SER A 330 -14.50 -5.94 -0.18
N GLN A 331 -14.40 -6.09 1.15
CA GLN A 331 -14.42 -5.00 2.13
C GLN A 331 -13.07 -4.83 2.83
N ILE A 332 -11.98 -4.74 2.07
CA ILE A 332 -10.68 -4.42 2.64
C ILE A 332 -10.63 -2.91 2.90
N PRO A 333 -10.48 -2.47 4.16
CA PRO A 333 -10.24 -1.07 4.44
C PRO A 333 -8.91 -0.63 3.84
N PHE A 334 -8.87 0.60 3.34
CA PHE A 334 -7.63 1.23 2.86
C PHE A 334 -7.54 2.67 3.35
N SER A 335 -6.34 3.21 3.36
CA SER A 335 -6.09 4.60 3.71
C SER A 335 -5.18 5.26 2.69
N VAL A 336 -5.40 6.56 2.48
CA VAL A 336 -4.48 7.50 1.83
C VAL A 336 -3.92 8.38 2.93
N VAL A 337 -2.61 8.60 2.96
CA VAL A 337 -1.93 9.31 4.05
C VAL A 337 -1.29 10.59 3.52
N LEU A 338 -1.98 11.73 3.71
CA LEU A 338 -1.50 13.08 3.36
C LEU A 338 -1.28 13.89 4.64
N GLY A 339 -1.74 15.13 4.70
CA GLY A 339 -1.83 15.92 5.92
C GLY A 339 -2.76 15.26 6.95
N LEU A 340 -3.89 14.78 6.48
CA LEU A 340 -4.78 13.88 7.21
C LEU A 340 -4.64 12.43 6.70
N ASP A 341 -5.20 11.48 7.45
CA ASP A 341 -5.49 10.14 6.94
C ASP A 341 -6.88 10.15 6.30
N TYR A 342 -7.04 9.45 5.19
CA TYR A 342 -8.30 9.27 4.46
C TYR A 342 -8.62 7.80 4.40
N THR A 343 -9.41 7.31 5.34
CA THR A 343 -9.71 5.89 5.48
C THR A 343 -11.09 5.55 4.94
N VAL A 344 -11.17 4.49 4.16
CA VAL A 344 -12.42 3.99 3.57
C VAL A 344 -12.52 2.49 3.81
N CYS A 345 -13.67 2.06 4.32
CA CYS A 345 -14.13 0.67 4.28
C CYS A 345 -15.29 0.61 3.27
N PRO A 346 -15.09 0.04 2.08
CA PRO A 346 -16.11 0.04 1.05
C PRO A 346 -17.32 -0.81 1.46
N SER A 347 -18.51 -0.34 1.12
CA SER A 347 -19.74 -1.13 1.25
C SER A 347 -19.84 -2.22 0.20
N LYS A 348 -20.57 -3.29 0.50
CA LYS A 348 -20.93 -4.36 -0.45
C LYS A 348 -22.21 -4.07 -1.22
N GLU A 349 -23.05 -3.22 -0.68
CA GLU A 349 -24.36 -2.85 -1.22
C GLU A 349 -24.65 -1.38 -0.93
N ASN A 350 -25.60 -0.79 -1.62
CA ASN A 350 -26.00 0.59 -1.40
C ASN A 350 -26.87 0.70 -0.14
N GLY A 351 -26.55 1.64 0.72
CA GLY A 351 -27.29 2.00 1.91
C GLY A 351 -27.58 3.48 2.02
N ASP A 352 -28.13 3.89 3.15
CA ASP A 352 -28.31 5.29 3.51
C ASP A 352 -26.99 5.87 3.97
N VAL A 353 -26.51 6.93 3.31
CA VAL A 353 -25.25 7.59 3.61
C VAL A 353 -25.47 8.84 4.43
N LYS A 354 -24.92 8.88 5.63
CA LYS A 354 -24.88 10.06 6.50
C LYS A 354 -23.48 10.67 6.48
N THR A 355 -23.39 11.97 6.27
CA THR A 355 -22.11 12.71 6.24
C THR A 355 -22.12 13.82 7.27
N LEU A 356 -21.08 13.95 8.07
CA LEU A 356 -20.89 15.02 9.06
C LEU A 356 -19.42 15.50 9.01
N PRO A 357 -19.16 16.75 9.45
CA PRO A 357 -17.79 17.15 9.76
C PRO A 357 -17.21 16.25 10.85
N ASN A 358 -15.90 16.00 10.78
CA ASN A 358 -15.21 15.28 11.84
C ASN A 358 -15.05 16.13 13.10
N ILE A 359 -14.68 15.52 14.22
CA ILE A 359 -14.53 16.20 15.51
C ILE A 359 -13.11 16.70 15.71
N ALA A 360 -12.97 17.76 16.51
CA ALA A 360 -11.66 18.25 16.95
C ALA A 360 -11.08 17.37 18.05
N GLY A 361 -9.78 17.11 17.97
CA GLY A 361 -9.06 16.32 18.96
C GLY A 361 -7.55 16.41 18.76
N PRO A 362 -6.78 15.46 19.31
CA PRO A 362 -5.32 15.41 19.09
C PRO A 362 -4.97 15.42 17.61
N GLY A 363 -4.12 16.36 17.20
CA GLY A 363 -3.68 16.52 15.79
C GLY A 363 -4.61 17.33 14.89
N SER A 364 -5.85 17.64 15.30
CA SER A 364 -6.79 18.48 14.53
C SER A 364 -7.32 19.69 15.28
N TYR A 365 -6.94 19.91 16.53
CA TYR A 365 -7.50 20.98 17.35
C TYR A 365 -7.35 22.36 16.73
N TRP A 366 -6.16 22.69 16.20
CA TRP A 366 -5.88 23.97 15.59
C TRP A 366 -6.52 24.14 14.20
N HIS A 367 -6.94 23.05 13.56
CA HIS A 367 -7.64 23.06 12.28
C HIS A 367 -9.11 23.49 12.39
N VAL A 368 -9.66 23.60 13.60
CA VAL A 368 -11.03 24.05 13.85
C VAL A 368 -11.26 25.46 13.31
N LEU A 369 -10.28 26.37 13.48
CA LEU A 369 -10.38 27.75 13.02
C LEU A 369 -10.49 27.87 11.50
N ASP A 370 -9.89 26.93 10.77
CA ASP A 370 -9.88 26.91 9.32
C ASP A 370 -10.99 26.00 8.74
N GLY A 371 -11.76 25.33 9.62
CA GLY A 371 -12.78 24.36 9.21
C GLY A 371 -12.22 23.13 8.49
N THR A 372 -10.96 22.73 8.77
CA THR A 372 -10.26 21.64 8.09
C THR A 372 -10.04 20.41 8.98
N VAL A 373 -10.97 20.13 9.89
CA VAL A 373 -10.95 18.94 10.76
C VAL A 373 -11.23 17.63 10.03
N GLY A 374 -11.69 17.69 8.78
CA GLY A 374 -12.07 16.55 7.97
C GLY A 374 -13.57 16.23 8.01
N HIS A 375 -13.93 15.09 7.40
CA HIS A 375 -15.28 14.57 7.33
C HIS A 375 -15.37 13.13 7.74
N MET A 376 -16.58 12.70 8.12
CA MET A 376 -16.92 11.29 8.34
C MET A 376 -18.20 10.93 7.62
N GLN A 377 -18.23 9.72 7.07
CA GLN A 377 -19.41 9.13 6.41
C GLN A 377 -19.66 7.75 7.00
N LEU A 378 -20.94 7.47 7.22
CA LEU A 378 -21.44 6.16 7.63
C LEU A 378 -22.48 5.72 6.63
N GLU A 379 -22.38 4.48 6.16
CA GLU A 379 -23.37 3.85 5.30
C GLU A 379 -24.05 2.72 6.05
N THR A 380 -25.38 2.78 6.15
CA THR A 380 -26.19 1.80 6.90
C THR A 380 -27.34 1.27 6.06
N SER A 381 -27.75 0.01 6.35
CA SER A 381 -28.99 -0.55 5.82
C SER A 381 -30.21 0.02 6.55
N SER A 382 -31.40 -0.20 5.99
CA SER A 382 -32.68 0.13 6.66
C SER A 382 -32.90 -0.64 7.97
N SER A 383 -32.21 -1.75 8.17
CA SER A 383 -32.23 -2.54 9.43
C SER A 383 -31.17 -2.09 10.44
N GLY A 384 -30.33 -1.11 10.08
CA GLY A 384 -29.28 -0.60 10.95
C GLY A 384 -27.95 -1.37 10.85
N ASP A 385 -27.76 -2.24 9.85
CA ASP A 385 -26.48 -2.88 9.64
C ASP A 385 -25.46 -1.84 9.17
N ILE A 386 -24.24 -1.88 9.71
CA ILE A 386 -23.15 -1.01 9.26
C ILE A 386 -22.55 -1.63 7.99
N LEU A 387 -22.81 -1.01 6.85
CA LEU A 387 -22.40 -1.50 5.53
C LEU A 387 -20.98 -1.06 5.16
N GLY A 388 -20.63 0.18 5.50
CA GLY A 388 -19.34 0.78 5.20
C GLY A 388 -19.16 2.12 5.88
N PHE A 389 -17.97 2.68 5.75
CA PHE A 389 -17.66 4.02 6.27
C PHE A 389 -16.51 4.67 5.51
N ALA A 390 -16.41 5.98 5.63
CA ALA A 390 -15.24 6.74 5.21
C ALA A 390 -14.99 7.88 6.21
N SER A 391 -13.72 8.19 6.48
CA SER A 391 -13.36 9.30 7.37
C SER A 391 -12.03 9.93 6.97
N SER A 392 -11.93 11.26 7.10
CA SER A 392 -10.68 12.02 7.02
C SER A 392 -10.36 12.66 8.37
N GLY A 393 -9.14 12.45 8.87
CA GLY A 393 -8.69 12.96 10.17
C GLY A 393 -7.36 12.35 10.60
N PRO A 394 -6.73 12.86 11.68
CA PRO A 394 -5.38 12.44 12.09
C PRO A 394 -5.22 10.98 12.54
N SER A 395 -6.31 10.30 12.89
CA SER A 395 -6.30 8.94 13.46
C SER A 395 -7.26 7.98 12.78
N THR A 396 -7.81 8.36 11.64
CA THR A 396 -8.89 7.58 11.00
C THR A 396 -8.42 6.20 10.56
N SER A 397 -7.13 6.03 10.22
CA SER A 397 -6.57 4.72 9.85
C SER A 397 -6.59 3.72 11.01
N LEU A 398 -6.36 4.15 12.24
CA LEU A 398 -6.44 3.30 13.44
C LEU A 398 -7.89 2.93 13.77
N VAL A 399 -8.78 3.93 13.82
CA VAL A 399 -10.21 3.73 14.06
C VAL A 399 -10.82 2.88 12.95
N GLY A 400 -10.47 3.15 11.69
CA GLY A 400 -10.95 2.43 10.52
C GLY A 400 -10.54 0.96 10.49
N THR A 401 -9.38 0.61 11.03
CA THR A 401 -8.98 -0.81 11.17
C THR A 401 -9.93 -1.57 12.07
N TYR A 402 -10.28 -0.99 13.22
CA TYR A 402 -11.21 -1.58 14.18
C TYR A 402 -12.64 -1.64 13.63
N LEU A 403 -13.15 -0.52 13.11
CA LEU A 403 -14.50 -0.47 12.54
C LEU A 403 -14.65 -1.38 11.31
N GLY A 404 -13.65 -1.46 10.45
CA GLY A 404 -13.66 -2.38 9.32
C GLY A 404 -13.78 -3.85 9.72
N TYR A 405 -13.21 -4.23 10.87
CA TYR A 405 -13.45 -5.56 11.44
C TYR A 405 -14.91 -5.75 11.87
N LEU A 406 -15.53 -4.76 12.52
CA LEU A 406 -16.93 -4.82 12.94
C LEU A 406 -17.90 -4.89 11.75
N VAL A 407 -17.67 -4.10 10.71
CA VAL A 407 -18.42 -4.16 9.44
C VAL A 407 -18.41 -5.58 8.88
N ARG A 408 -17.23 -6.21 8.82
CA ARG A 408 -17.11 -7.59 8.33
C ARG A 408 -17.76 -8.64 9.23
N LYS A 409 -18.03 -8.30 10.50
CA LYS A 409 -18.77 -9.14 11.45
C LYS A 409 -20.29 -8.93 11.35
N GLY A 410 -20.75 -7.97 10.56
CA GLY A 410 -22.16 -7.65 10.44
C GLY A 410 -22.75 -7.01 11.70
N VAL A 411 -21.96 -6.18 12.40
CA VAL A 411 -22.42 -5.47 13.60
C VAL A 411 -23.37 -4.35 13.22
N THR A 412 -24.49 -4.23 13.91
CA THR A 412 -25.47 -3.17 13.72
C THR A 412 -25.13 -1.92 14.54
N VAL A 413 -25.73 -0.77 14.18
CA VAL A 413 -25.59 0.47 14.95
C VAL A 413 -26.12 0.29 16.40
N HIS A 414 -27.14 -0.54 16.61
CA HIS A 414 -27.69 -0.83 17.94
C HIS A 414 -26.73 -1.67 18.80
N GLU A 415 -26.08 -2.67 18.20
CA GLU A 415 -25.06 -3.46 18.89
C GLU A 415 -23.80 -2.64 19.21
N PHE A 416 -23.51 -1.63 18.40
CA PHE A 416 -22.39 -0.72 18.62
C PHE A 416 -22.71 0.39 19.66
N SER A 417 -23.98 0.77 19.85
CA SER A 417 -24.39 1.88 20.73
C SER A 417 -23.78 1.83 22.17
N PRO A 418 -23.64 0.68 22.86
CA PRO A 418 -23.04 0.63 24.18
C PRO A 418 -21.49 0.71 24.20
N MET A 419 -20.83 0.92 23.05
CA MET A 419 -19.37 1.04 22.97
C MET A 419 -18.88 2.23 23.80
N MET A 420 -17.76 2.02 24.50
CA MET A 420 -17.04 3.08 25.21
C MET A 420 -15.75 3.39 24.45
N GLU A 421 -15.61 4.62 24.02
CA GLU A 421 -14.45 5.14 23.33
C GLU A 421 -13.33 5.58 24.28
N VAL A 422 -12.11 5.64 23.75
CA VAL A 422 -11.01 6.34 24.41
C VAL A 422 -11.11 7.83 24.10
N HIS A 423 -11.14 8.68 25.14
CA HIS A 423 -11.17 10.13 24.99
C HIS A 423 -9.89 10.78 25.55
N PRO A 424 -9.33 11.82 24.93
CA PRO A 424 -9.77 12.47 23.68
C PRO A 424 -9.35 11.71 22.42
N ASN A 425 -10.17 11.78 21.37
CA ASN A 425 -9.92 11.21 20.06
C ASN A 425 -10.27 12.26 18.97
N SER A 426 -9.64 12.16 17.81
CA SER A 426 -9.85 13.07 16.67
C SER A 426 -10.73 12.48 15.55
N ASP A 427 -11.27 11.30 15.74
CA ASP A 427 -12.21 10.68 14.80
C ASP A 427 -13.57 10.51 15.49
N GLY A 428 -14.60 11.15 14.93
CA GLY A 428 -15.97 11.10 15.46
C GLY A 428 -16.82 9.97 14.90
N LEU A 429 -16.25 9.09 14.08
CA LEU A 429 -17.02 8.06 13.38
C LEU A 429 -17.73 7.12 14.37
N TYR A 430 -17.07 6.74 15.47
CA TYR A 430 -17.69 5.93 16.53
C TYR A 430 -18.86 6.67 17.22
N SER A 431 -18.75 7.98 17.45
CA SER A 431 -19.85 8.79 17.99
C SER A 431 -21.03 8.85 17.02
N MET A 432 -20.74 9.02 15.72
CA MET A 432 -21.76 9.01 14.66
C MET A 432 -22.51 7.68 14.61
N ILE A 433 -21.78 6.55 14.70
CA ILE A 433 -22.39 5.21 14.73
C ILE A 433 -23.26 5.06 15.96
N ARG A 434 -22.73 5.39 17.14
CA ARG A 434 -23.45 5.31 18.43
C ARG A 434 -24.77 6.09 18.38
N PHE A 435 -24.73 7.37 18.01
CA PHE A 435 -25.94 8.20 17.94
C PHE A 435 -26.87 7.85 16.77
N SER A 436 -26.44 7.02 15.83
CA SER A 436 -27.34 6.47 14.82
C SER A 436 -28.11 5.25 15.30
N GLY A 437 -27.71 4.65 16.41
CA GLY A 437 -28.38 3.51 17.05
C GLY A 437 -29.38 3.90 18.14
N GLU A 438 -29.38 5.15 18.58
CA GLU A 438 -30.33 5.71 19.55
C GLU A 438 -31.53 6.35 18.80
#